data_dd5caabff5d59aed246b5c9cc205fe58
#
_entry.id   dd5caabff5d59aed246b5c9cc205fe58
#
_cell.length_a   1.000
_cell.length_b   1.000
_cell.length_c   1.000
_cell.angle_alpha   90.00
_cell.angle_beta   90.00
_cell.angle_gamma   90.00
#
_symmetry.space_group_name_H-M   'P 1'
#
loop_
_entity.id
_entity.type
_entity.pdbx_description
1 polymer ?
#
loop_
_entity_poly.entity_id
_entity_poly.type
_entity_poly.pdbx_seq_one_letter_code
_entity_poly.pdbx_strand_id
1 'polypeptide(L)'
;MNQVMNKTELIERTVLITGMTKRDTQETLDAAIRVIEDALVRGESISILRHWSLLVREKPAHFKQNPLTGEKFRVPEKKWVKFSGGKQLMKRMNPDYPYFDDSPASPTSTDEQ
;
A
#
# COMPACT_ATOMS: atom_id res chain seq x y z
N MET A 1 13.70 -12.02 -11.34
CA MET A 1 12.35 -12.19 -11.82
C MET A 1 11.38 -12.20 -10.67
N ASN A 2 10.31 -11.47 -10.78
CA ASN A 2 9.36 -11.37 -9.71
C ASN A 2 8.31 -12.46 -9.80
N GLN A 3 7.99 -13.03 -8.69
CA GLN A 3 6.88 -13.96 -8.58
C GLN A 3 5.70 -13.21 -8.04
N VAL A 4 4.53 -13.52 -8.58
CA VAL A 4 3.31 -12.85 -8.16
C VAL A 4 2.35 -13.88 -7.60
N MET A 5 1.96 -13.69 -6.35
CA MET A 5 0.93 -14.52 -5.75
C MET A 5 -0.42 -13.91 -6.09
N ASN A 6 -1.29 -14.70 -6.69
CA ASN A 6 -2.61 -14.19 -7.02
C ASN A 6 -3.59 -14.44 -5.87
N LYS A 7 -4.82 -13.99 -6.04
CA LYS A 7 -5.83 -14.10 -4.98
C LYS A 7 -6.12 -15.56 -4.64
N THR A 8 -6.21 -16.42 -5.63
CA THR A 8 -6.49 -17.84 -5.39
C THR A 8 -5.41 -18.46 -4.54
N GLU A 9 -4.16 -18.16 -4.86
CA GLU A 9 -3.04 -18.71 -4.11
C GLU A 9 -3.01 -18.14 -2.69
N LEU A 10 -3.34 -16.87 -2.54
CA LEU A 10 -3.41 -16.27 -1.22
C LEU A 10 -4.44 -16.97 -0.35
N ILE A 11 -5.61 -17.26 -0.93
CA ILE A 11 -6.66 -17.96 -0.20
C ILE A 11 -6.19 -19.36 0.22
N GLU A 12 -5.54 -20.06 -0.70
CA GLU A 12 -5.07 -21.41 -0.40
C GLU A 12 -4.06 -21.43 0.74
N ARG A 13 -3.14 -20.48 0.73
CA ARG A 13 -2.13 -20.40 1.80
C ARG A 13 -2.76 -19.99 3.12
N THR A 14 -3.74 -19.11 3.08
CA THR A 14 -4.44 -18.69 4.29
C THR A 14 -5.21 -19.84 4.91
N VAL A 15 -5.84 -20.67 4.08
CA VAL A 15 -6.56 -21.86 4.57
C VAL A 15 -5.62 -22.78 5.34
N LEU A 16 -4.39 -22.92 4.87
CA LEU A 16 -3.43 -23.80 5.56
C LEU A 16 -3.12 -23.32 6.98
N ILE A 17 -3.22 -22.00 7.21
CA ILE A 17 -2.93 -21.45 8.51
C ILE A 17 -4.16 -21.47 9.41
N THR A 18 -5.32 -21.15 8.86
CA THR A 18 -6.52 -20.96 9.68
C THR A 18 -7.37 -22.20 9.83
N GLY A 19 -7.29 -23.11 8.86
CA GLY A 19 -8.18 -24.26 8.84
C GLY A 19 -9.59 -23.93 8.38
N MET A 20 -9.86 -22.70 7.97
CA MET A 20 -11.16 -22.33 7.46
C MET A 20 -11.36 -22.92 6.08
N THR A 21 -12.63 -23.01 5.65
CA THR A 21 -12.89 -23.45 4.29
C THR A 21 -12.43 -22.40 3.29
N LYS A 22 -12.21 -22.81 2.06
CA LYS A 22 -11.86 -21.85 1.02
C LYS A 22 -12.95 -20.82 0.81
N ARG A 23 -14.20 -21.25 0.89
CA ARG A 23 -15.33 -20.33 0.70
C ARG A 23 -15.36 -19.27 1.78
N ASP A 24 -15.23 -19.68 3.04
CA ASP A 24 -15.27 -18.72 4.13
C ASP A 24 -14.08 -17.78 4.08
N THR A 25 -12.93 -18.32 3.72
CA THR A 25 -11.73 -17.50 3.60
C THR A 25 -11.90 -16.46 2.49
N GLN A 26 -12.46 -16.88 1.36
CA GLN A 26 -12.68 -15.95 0.26
C GLN A 26 -13.66 -14.86 0.64
N GLU A 27 -14.75 -15.23 1.31
CA GLU A 27 -15.75 -14.24 1.72
C GLU A 27 -15.15 -13.25 2.70
N THR A 28 -14.35 -13.73 3.64
CA THR A 28 -13.73 -12.86 4.62
C THR A 28 -12.74 -11.93 3.94
N LEU A 29 -11.92 -12.47 3.06
CA LEU A 29 -10.92 -11.66 2.36
C LEU A 29 -11.60 -10.60 1.48
N ASP A 30 -12.65 -10.99 0.76
CA ASP A 30 -13.35 -10.03 -0.09
C ASP A 30 -13.99 -8.92 0.74
N ALA A 31 -14.55 -9.26 1.90
CA ALA A 31 -15.14 -8.27 2.77
C ALA A 31 -14.07 -7.31 3.30
N ALA A 32 -12.92 -7.84 3.70
CA ALA A 32 -11.85 -7.00 4.20
C ALA A 32 -11.34 -6.05 3.13
N ILE A 33 -11.15 -6.55 1.92
CA ILE A 33 -10.68 -5.72 0.82
C ILE A 33 -11.68 -4.63 0.54
N ARG A 34 -12.97 -4.95 0.57
CA ARG A 34 -14.00 -3.94 0.31
C ARG A 34 -13.99 -2.85 1.35
N VAL A 35 -13.85 -3.22 2.62
CA VAL A 35 -13.77 -2.22 3.68
C VAL A 35 -12.56 -1.31 3.48
N ILE A 36 -11.42 -1.91 3.11
CA ILE A 36 -10.21 -1.15 2.86
C ILE A 36 -10.41 -0.19 1.70
N GLU A 37 -10.96 -0.69 0.59
CA GLU A 37 -11.15 0.16 -0.58
C GLU A 37 -12.13 1.28 -0.32
N ASP A 38 -13.22 0.99 0.37
CA ASP A 38 -14.20 2.02 0.70
C ASP A 38 -13.58 3.12 1.55
N ALA A 39 -12.75 2.73 2.51
CA ALA A 39 -12.08 3.71 3.35
C ALA A 39 -11.13 4.59 2.54
N LEU A 40 -10.37 3.98 1.64
CA LEU A 40 -9.43 4.73 0.81
C LEU A 40 -10.16 5.72 -0.10
N VAL A 41 -11.31 5.30 -0.65
CA VAL A 41 -12.12 6.19 -1.48
C VAL A 41 -12.57 7.41 -0.68
N ARG A 42 -12.87 7.22 0.61
CA ARG A 42 -13.26 8.33 1.46
C ARG A 42 -12.08 9.17 1.94
N GLY A 43 -10.86 8.79 1.58
CA GLY A 43 -9.69 9.54 2.00
C GLY A 43 -9.11 9.09 3.32
N GLU A 44 -9.57 7.97 3.86
CA GLU A 44 -9.03 7.45 5.11
C GLU A 44 -7.82 6.59 4.84
N SER A 45 -6.72 6.90 5.48
CA SER A 45 -5.55 6.03 5.42
C SER A 45 -5.76 4.85 6.37
N ILE A 46 -5.12 3.75 6.06
CA ILE A 46 -5.28 2.52 6.84
C ILE A 46 -3.94 2.13 7.41
N SER A 47 -3.92 1.85 8.70
CA SER A 47 -2.70 1.42 9.37
C SER A 47 -2.98 0.11 10.09
N ILE A 48 -2.23 -0.92 9.72
CA ILE A 48 -2.31 -2.20 10.41
C ILE A 48 -1.09 -2.25 11.33
N LEU A 49 -1.36 -2.09 12.60
CA LEU A 49 -0.30 -1.98 13.58
C LEU A 49 0.72 -3.10 13.43
N ARG A 50 2.01 -2.72 13.39
CA ARG A 50 3.14 -3.66 13.31
C ARG A 50 3.30 -4.34 11.96
N HIS A 51 2.43 -4.04 11.00
CA HIS A 51 2.55 -4.70 9.69
C HIS A 51 2.85 -3.68 8.62
N TRP A 52 1.85 -2.96 8.17
CA TRP A 52 2.04 -2.02 7.06
C TRP A 52 0.87 -1.05 7.05
N SER A 53 1.01 -0.02 6.22
CA SER A 53 0.00 1.02 6.12
C SER A 53 -0.24 1.34 4.66
N LEU A 54 -1.47 1.75 4.37
CA LEU A 54 -1.84 2.30 3.07
C LEU A 54 -2.19 3.75 3.32
N LEU A 55 -1.43 4.65 2.73
CA LEU A 55 -1.57 6.08 2.99
C LEU A 55 -2.19 6.76 1.80
N VAL A 56 -3.23 7.53 2.05
CA VAL A 56 -3.87 8.31 0.99
C VAL A 56 -3.05 9.57 0.78
N ARG A 57 -2.66 9.81 -0.46
CA ARG A 57 -1.90 10.99 -0.85
C ARG A 57 -2.69 11.77 -1.87
N GLU A 58 -2.53 13.08 -1.83
CA GLU A 58 -3.21 13.95 -2.77
C GLU A 58 -2.22 14.91 -3.37
N LYS A 59 -2.46 15.23 -4.61
CA LYS A 59 -1.72 16.30 -5.28
C LYS A 59 -2.76 17.26 -5.85
N PRO A 60 -2.70 18.53 -5.48
CA PRO A 60 -3.72 19.47 -5.96
C PRO A 60 -3.56 19.74 -7.45
N ALA A 61 -4.63 20.24 -8.04
CA ALA A 61 -4.57 20.66 -9.43
C ALA A 61 -3.49 21.73 -9.59
N HIS A 62 -2.79 21.68 -10.68
CA HIS A 62 -1.72 22.64 -10.94
C HIS A 62 -1.53 22.78 -12.44
N PHE A 63 -0.72 23.76 -12.83
CA PHE A 63 -0.41 23.96 -14.23
C PHE A 63 0.99 23.47 -14.52
N LYS A 64 1.16 22.89 -15.69
CA LYS A 64 2.46 22.53 -16.20
C LYS A 64 2.67 23.22 -17.54
N GLN A 65 3.91 23.35 -17.92
CA GLN A 65 4.27 23.98 -19.17
C GLN A 65 5.04 22.98 -20.03
N ASN A 66 4.64 22.87 -21.28
CA ASN A 66 5.35 22.01 -22.21
C ASN A 66 6.68 22.68 -22.55
N PRO A 67 7.82 22.06 -22.25
CA PRO A 67 9.12 22.70 -22.49
C PRO A 67 9.42 22.92 -23.95
N LEU A 68 8.76 22.22 -24.85
CA LEU A 68 9.04 22.38 -26.28
C LEU A 68 8.21 23.49 -26.90
N THR A 69 6.96 23.63 -26.48
CA THR A 69 6.07 24.59 -27.11
C THR A 69 5.78 25.80 -26.23
N GLY A 70 6.09 25.71 -24.93
CA GLY A 70 5.75 26.77 -24.01
C GLY A 70 4.29 26.81 -23.62
N GLU A 71 3.51 25.87 -24.10
CA GLU A 71 2.10 25.84 -23.84
C GLU A 71 1.81 25.38 -22.42
N LYS A 72 0.94 26.08 -21.73
CA LYS A 72 0.54 25.69 -20.38
C LYS A 72 -0.71 24.85 -20.44
N PHE A 73 -0.78 23.86 -19.58
CA PHE A 73 -1.99 23.04 -19.48
C PHE A 73 -2.24 22.73 -18.01
N ARG A 74 -3.50 22.49 -17.71
CA ARG A 74 -3.92 22.21 -16.34
C ARG A 74 -3.85 20.71 -16.08
N VAL A 75 -3.18 20.33 -15.00
CA VAL A 75 -3.17 18.96 -14.52
C VAL A 75 -4.18 18.89 -13.38
N PRO A 76 -5.19 18.04 -13.49
CA PRO A 76 -6.20 17.95 -12.45
C PRO A 76 -5.64 17.34 -11.17
N GLU A 77 -6.36 17.54 -10.09
CA GLU A 77 -5.95 16.94 -8.84
C GLU A 77 -5.96 15.42 -8.95
N LYS A 78 -5.13 14.79 -8.15
CA LYS A 78 -4.97 13.34 -8.20
C LYS A 78 -4.86 12.81 -6.79
N LYS A 79 -5.52 11.69 -6.55
CA LYS A 79 -5.37 10.96 -5.29
C LYS A 79 -4.81 9.59 -5.60
N TRP A 80 -3.97 9.12 -4.73
CA TRP A 80 -3.41 7.77 -4.90
C TRP A 80 -3.07 7.20 -3.55
N VAL A 81 -2.71 5.91 -3.54
CA VAL A 81 -2.41 5.21 -2.32
C VAL A 81 -0.93 4.87 -2.32
N LYS A 82 -0.27 5.20 -1.21
CA LYS A 82 1.13 4.84 -1.02
C LYS A 82 1.22 3.73 0.00
N PHE A 83 1.92 2.65 -0.35
CA PHE A 83 2.17 1.57 0.58
C PHE A 83 3.38 1.91 1.44
N SER A 84 3.25 1.71 2.74
CA SER A 84 4.36 1.91 3.66
C SER A 84 4.53 0.64 4.45
N GLY A 85 5.65 -0.03 4.25
CA GLY A 85 5.94 -1.23 5.01
C GLY A 85 6.36 -0.89 6.41
N GLY A 86 5.87 -1.65 7.38
CA GLY A 86 6.27 -1.45 8.74
C GLY A 86 7.71 -1.89 8.97
N LYS A 87 8.24 -1.45 10.11
CA LYS A 87 9.63 -1.76 10.43
C LYS A 87 9.87 -3.26 10.50
N GLN A 88 8.94 -3.99 11.10
CA GLN A 88 9.13 -5.43 11.22
C GLN A 88 9.10 -6.14 9.88
N LEU A 89 8.22 -5.67 8.98
CA LEU A 89 8.21 -6.24 7.65
C LEU A 89 9.53 -5.97 6.94
N MET A 90 10.02 -4.74 7.04
CA MET A 90 11.29 -4.40 6.40
C MET A 90 12.43 -5.24 6.94
N LYS A 91 12.45 -5.49 8.25
CA LYS A 91 13.49 -6.34 8.83
C LYS A 91 13.39 -7.77 8.35
N ARG A 92 12.18 -8.28 8.20
CA ARG A 92 12.02 -9.64 7.70
C ARG A 92 12.47 -9.79 6.26
N MET A 93 12.27 -8.73 5.46
CA MET A 93 12.71 -8.75 4.08
C MET A 93 14.21 -8.58 3.94
N ASN A 94 14.83 -7.93 4.92
CA ASN A 94 16.26 -7.61 4.85
C ASN A 94 16.96 -8.00 6.16
N PRO A 95 17.00 -9.30 6.47
CA PRO A 95 17.52 -9.71 7.79
C PRO A 95 18.96 -9.35 8.04
N ASP A 96 19.75 -9.23 6.97
CA ASP A 96 21.17 -8.91 7.13
C ASP A 96 21.50 -7.45 6.90
N TYR A 97 20.50 -6.62 6.69
CA TYR A 97 20.75 -5.22 6.38
C TYR A 97 20.95 -4.45 7.70
N PRO A 98 22.12 -3.85 7.90
CA PRO A 98 22.44 -3.29 9.21
C PRO A 98 21.85 -1.92 9.50
N TYR A 99 21.22 -1.30 8.52
CA TYR A 99 20.82 0.09 8.68
C TYR A 99 19.35 0.29 9.07
N PHE A 100 18.61 -0.79 9.30
CA PHE A 100 17.28 -0.63 9.86
C PHE A 100 17.44 -0.56 11.36
N ASP A 101 17.22 0.60 11.94
CA ASP A 101 17.33 0.69 13.39
C ASP A 101 15.95 0.51 14.01
N ASP A 102 15.92 0.49 15.32
CA ASP A 102 14.69 0.26 16.04
C ASP A 102 14.01 1.55 16.45
N SER A 103 14.50 2.67 15.99
CA SER A 103 13.87 3.92 16.36
C SER A 103 12.52 4.00 15.68
N PRO A 104 11.61 4.74 16.24
CA PRO A 104 10.30 4.88 15.64
C PRO A 104 10.33 5.81 14.47
N ALA A 105 11.30 5.79 13.73
CA ALA A 105 11.45 6.63 12.63
C ALA A 105 10.33 6.53 11.73
N SER A 106 9.96 7.52 11.30
CA SER A 106 8.97 7.51 10.47
C SER A 106 9.33 7.19 9.22
N PRO A 107 8.75 6.81 8.78
CA PRO A 107 9.03 6.39 7.67
C PRO A 107 8.80 7.15 6.63
N THR A 108 8.58 7.55 6.47
CA THR A 108 8.22 8.10 5.57
C THR A 108 8.63 8.68 4.79
N SER A 109 8.83 8.92 4.65
CA SER A 109 9.16 9.48 4.08
C SER A 109 9.34 9.74 3.02
N THR A 110 9.59 10.01 2.64
CA THR A 110 10.04 10.27 1.82
C THR A 110 9.75 10.05 0.65
N ASP A 111 9.64 9.99 0.24
CA ASP A 111 9.51 9.73 -0.81
C ASP A 111 8.77 10.13 -1.60
N GLU A 112 8.66 10.52 -1.87
CA GLU A 112 7.98 10.86 -2.46
C GLU A 112 8.07 11.06 -3.54
N GLN A 113 8.18 11.07 -4.01
CA GLN A 113 8.26 11.34 -4.93
C GLN A 113 7.79 11.09 -5.74
#